data_9b67075ffb8ae34689a5a9e1daa7cce9
#
_entry.id   9b67075ffb8ae34689a5a9e1daa7cce9
#
_cell.length_a   1.000
_cell.length_b   1.000
_cell.length_c   1.000
_cell.angle_alpha   90.00
_cell.angle_beta   90.00
_cell.angle_gamma   90.00
#
_symmetry.space_group_name_H-M   'P 1'
#
loop_
_entity.id
_entity.type
_entity.pdbx_description
1 polymer ?
#
loop_
_entity_poly.entity_id
_entity_poly.type
_entity_poly.pdbx_seq_one_letter_code
_entity_poly.pdbx_strand_id
1 'polypeptide(L)'
;MNTASITTPLSREETIRAIELITKEMSQKFGTKIIYKEESRLMRTIGRLTFWNKKFMTNMITTMRGNIYVPKSYQSVVERREADTRKLRSYLTVLFHEYVHIERRNKTIIPGWFEFKYITPQVYAIFGLVSLLLTPLSPWFLAGSPLLLAVLPWASKHRTEEEMKGYSVNVVCLHYVHGLPTNKIITQGFENIFEGPSYYWMVGHPLTRKVFRGRLLTKVRQYLHECVVSVVDKQPMEHLHHVYRTLSKAK
;
A
#
# COMPACT_ATOMS: atom_id res chain seq x y z
N MET A 1 -21.11 -6.73 24.26
CA MET A 1 -19.87 -6.44 23.49
C MET A 1 -18.84 -7.45 23.95
N ASN A 2 -18.63 -8.53 23.17
CA ASN A 2 -17.56 -9.48 23.47
C ASN A 2 -16.22 -8.77 23.21
N THR A 3 -15.46 -8.50 24.26
CA THR A 3 -14.08 -8.09 24.16
C THR A 3 -13.30 -9.25 23.50
N ALA A 4 -12.95 -9.11 22.22
CA ALA A 4 -12.04 -10.03 21.60
C ALA A 4 -10.84 -10.21 22.52
N SER A 5 -10.53 -11.43 22.92
CA SER A 5 -9.41 -11.74 23.82
C SER A 5 -8.14 -11.12 23.21
N ILE A 6 -7.50 -10.23 23.97
CA ILE A 6 -6.25 -9.61 23.56
C ILE A 6 -5.24 -10.73 23.35
N THR A 7 -4.74 -10.86 22.13
CA THR A 7 -3.67 -11.81 21.82
C THR A 7 -2.33 -11.27 22.34
N THR A 8 -1.46 -12.14 22.82
CA THR A 8 -0.10 -11.74 23.18
C THR A 8 0.63 -11.28 21.92
N PRO A 9 1.22 -10.05 21.92
CA PRO A 9 1.97 -9.59 20.76
C PRO A 9 3.19 -10.50 20.51
N LEU A 10 3.62 -10.62 19.26
CA LEU A 10 4.80 -11.43 18.92
C LEU A 10 6.03 -10.95 19.69
N SER A 11 6.83 -11.89 20.18
CA SER A 11 8.16 -11.59 20.72
C SER A 11 9.08 -11.01 19.65
N ARG A 12 10.26 -10.55 20.03
CA ARG A 12 11.28 -10.08 19.09
C ARG A 12 11.73 -11.20 18.15
N GLU A 13 11.99 -12.36 18.69
CA GLU A 13 12.47 -13.55 17.97
C GLU A 13 11.43 -14.08 16.99
N GLU A 14 10.17 -14.18 17.41
CA GLU A 14 9.05 -14.54 16.53
C GLU A 14 8.87 -13.54 15.41
N THR A 15 9.01 -12.23 15.71
CA THR A 15 8.90 -11.17 14.70
C THR A 15 10.01 -11.27 13.66
N ILE A 16 11.25 -11.50 14.08
CA ILE A 16 12.41 -11.69 13.17
C ILE A 16 12.18 -12.93 12.30
N ARG A 17 11.77 -14.05 12.90
CA ARG A 17 11.48 -15.30 12.18
C ARG A 17 10.38 -15.09 11.13
N ALA A 18 9.31 -14.34 11.47
CA ALA A 18 8.24 -14.02 10.54
C ALA A 18 8.73 -13.13 9.37
N ILE A 19 9.59 -12.14 9.64
CA ILE A 19 10.24 -11.32 8.61
C ILE A 19 11.06 -12.19 7.65
N GLU A 20 11.83 -13.13 8.17
CA GLU A 20 12.64 -14.05 7.36
C GLU A 20 11.77 -14.95 6.48
N LEU A 21 10.73 -15.54 7.06
CA LEU A 21 9.82 -16.41 6.33
C LEU A 21 9.12 -15.65 5.16
N ILE A 22 8.54 -14.48 5.43
CA ILE A 22 7.84 -13.72 4.39
C ILE A 22 8.79 -13.19 3.32
N THR A 23 9.97 -12.71 3.70
CA THR A 23 10.99 -12.23 2.76
C THR A 23 11.49 -13.35 1.86
N LYS A 24 11.75 -14.53 2.44
CA LYS A 24 12.15 -15.73 1.69
C LYS A 24 11.05 -16.18 0.73
N GLU A 25 9.79 -16.22 1.18
CA GLU A 25 8.65 -16.58 0.33
C GLU A 25 8.52 -15.61 -0.84
N MET A 26 8.58 -14.30 -0.61
CA MET A 26 8.52 -13.29 -1.68
C MET A 26 9.65 -13.45 -2.69
N SER A 27 10.87 -13.68 -2.23
CA SER A 27 12.03 -13.90 -3.10
C SER A 27 11.89 -15.16 -3.92
N GLN A 28 11.51 -16.29 -3.30
CA GLN A 28 11.40 -17.58 -3.98
C GLN A 28 10.21 -17.64 -4.95
N LYS A 29 9.06 -17.12 -4.54
CA LYS A 29 7.81 -17.23 -5.31
C LYS A 29 7.69 -16.19 -6.42
N PHE A 30 8.21 -14.98 -6.19
CA PHE A 30 7.99 -13.84 -7.07
C PHE A 30 9.29 -13.19 -7.59
N GLY A 31 10.46 -13.67 -7.14
CA GLY A 31 11.75 -13.04 -7.46
C GLY A 31 11.93 -11.65 -6.87
N THR A 32 11.14 -11.29 -5.85
CA THR A 32 11.14 -9.97 -5.23
C THR A 32 12.47 -9.68 -4.54
N LYS A 33 12.99 -8.47 -4.76
CA LYS A 33 14.18 -7.94 -4.06
C LYS A 33 13.78 -6.77 -3.17
N ILE A 34 14.47 -6.64 -2.04
CA ILE A 34 14.42 -5.45 -1.19
C ILE A 34 15.58 -4.55 -1.61
N ILE A 35 15.30 -3.33 -2.01
CA ILE A 35 16.26 -2.38 -2.59
C ILE A 35 16.15 -1.06 -1.82
N TYR A 36 17.28 -0.44 -1.47
CA TYR A 36 17.25 0.88 -0.86
C TYR A 36 16.89 1.94 -1.90
N LYS A 37 15.95 2.84 -1.52
CA LYS A 37 15.47 3.91 -2.42
C LYS A 37 16.57 4.80 -2.94
N GLU A 38 17.51 5.09 -2.08
CA GLU A 38 18.67 5.95 -2.37
C GLU A 38 19.63 5.32 -3.40
N GLU A 39 19.60 4.00 -3.55
CA GLU A 39 20.41 3.27 -4.54
C GLU A 39 19.70 3.15 -5.89
N SER A 40 18.38 3.28 -5.91
CA SER A 40 17.56 3.18 -7.11
C SER A 40 17.49 4.51 -7.87
N ARG A 41 17.97 4.53 -9.14
CA ARG A 41 17.80 5.68 -10.03
C ARG A 41 16.31 6.03 -10.20
N LEU A 42 15.46 5.01 -10.37
CA LEU A 42 14.01 5.18 -10.53
C LEU A 42 13.40 5.88 -9.32
N MET A 43 13.68 5.40 -8.09
CA MET A 43 13.12 5.99 -6.87
C MET A 43 13.61 7.41 -6.63
N ARG A 44 14.89 7.70 -6.93
CA ARG A 44 15.41 9.07 -6.86
C ARG A 44 14.70 10.01 -7.85
N THR A 45 14.43 9.54 -9.06
CA THR A 45 13.69 10.34 -10.06
C THR A 45 12.25 10.59 -9.58
N ILE A 46 11.54 9.56 -9.11
CA ILE A 46 10.19 9.72 -8.56
C ILE A 46 10.22 10.67 -7.36
N GLY A 47 11.18 10.52 -6.45
CA GLY A 47 11.33 11.41 -5.29
C GLY A 47 11.52 12.87 -5.67
N ARG A 48 12.26 13.17 -6.76
CA ARG A 48 12.39 14.53 -7.29
C ARG A 48 11.08 15.04 -7.92
N LEU A 49 10.38 14.19 -8.66
CA LEU A 49 9.10 14.54 -9.27
C LEU A 49 7.98 14.74 -8.24
N THR A 50 8.06 14.05 -7.10
CA THR A 50 7.09 14.15 -6.00
C THR A 50 7.62 15.02 -4.85
N PHE A 51 8.32 16.12 -5.18
CA PHE A 51 9.00 17.00 -4.21
C PHE A 51 8.09 17.52 -3.08
N TRP A 52 6.78 17.59 -3.31
CA TRP A 52 5.78 17.94 -2.31
C TRP A 52 5.57 16.83 -1.25
N ASN A 53 5.93 15.57 -1.55
CA ASN A 53 5.85 14.46 -0.60
C ASN A 53 7.22 14.14 0.01
N LYS A 54 7.65 14.96 0.97
CA LYS A 54 8.94 14.80 1.66
C LYS A 54 9.11 13.43 2.33
N LYS A 55 8.01 12.75 2.67
CA LYS A 55 8.04 11.42 3.31
C LYS A 55 8.33 10.28 2.32
N PHE A 56 8.19 10.52 1.01
CA PHE A 56 8.38 9.48 0.00
C PHE A 56 9.76 8.80 0.09
N MET A 57 10.84 9.58 0.19
CA MET A 57 12.20 9.04 0.26
C MET A 57 12.65 8.62 1.66
N THR A 58 11.99 9.08 2.73
CA THR A 58 12.47 8.90 4.10
C THR A 58 11.66 7.91 4.93
N ASN A 59 10.35 7.83 4.72
CA ASN A 59 9.45 7.09 5.63
C ASN A 59 8.52 6.11 4.92
N MET A 60 8.35 6.23 3.59
CA MET A 60 7.45 5.34 2.86
C MET A 60 8.20 4.16 2.27
N ILE A 61 7.69 2.96 2.46
CA ILE A 61 8.07 1.77 1.71
C ILE A 61 7.18 1.73 0.46
N THR A 62 7.70 1.27 -0.66
CA THR A 62 6.99 1.32 -1.95
C THR A 62 7.25 0.06 -2.73
N THR A 63 6.21 -0.63 -3.17
CA THR A 63 6.34 -1.72 -4.14
C THR A 63 6.20 -1.19 -5.57
N MET A 64 7.16 -1.54 -6.41
CA MET A 64 7.13 -1.21 -7.84
C MET A 64 7.88 -2.25 -8.65
N ARG A 65 7.33 -2.65 -9.81
CA ARG A 65 7.92 -3.66 -10.70
C ARG A 65 8.27 -4.98 -9.99
N GLY A 66 7.49 -5.35 -8.96
CA GLY A 66 7.70 -6.57 -8.18
C GLY A 66 8.84 -6.50 -7.14
N ASN A 67 9.47 -5.34 -6.96
CA ASN A 67 10.46 -5.12 -5.91
C ASN A 67 9.92 -4.20 -4.81
N ILE A 68 10.45 -4.36 -3.61
CA ILE A 68 10.16 -3.51 -2.45
C ILE A 68 11.29 -2.50 -2.30
N TYR A 69 10.95 -1.22 -2.32
CA TYR A 69 11.90 -0.12 -2.14
C TYR A 69 11.76 0.48 -0.76
N VAL A 70 12.85 0.41 0.01
CA VAL A 70 12.90 0.79 1.43
C VAL A 70 13.84 1.98 1.61
N PRO A 71 13.49 3.03 2.37
CA PRO A 71 14.43 4.08 2.74
C PRO A 71 15.62 3.54 3.56
N LYS A 72 16.81 4.11 3.41
CA LYS A 72 17.99 3.74 4.24
C LYS A 72 17.76 3.91 5.74
N SER A 73 16.84 4.79 6.15
CA SER A 73 16.42 4.93 7.55
C SER A 73 15.89 3.63 8.16
N TYR A 74 15.48 2.66 7.33
CA TYR A 74 15.04 1.34 7.77
C TYR A 74 16.16 0.28 7.75
N GLN A 75 17.42 0.66 7.52
CA GLN A 75 18.51 -0.31 7.35
C GLN A 75 18.64 -1.24 8.57
N SER A 76 18.62 -0.71 9.79
CA SER A 76 18.71 -1.53 11.02
C SER A 76 17.58 -2.57 11.11
N VAL A 77 16.39 -2.19 10.63
CA VAL A 77 15.20 -3.04 10.65
C VAL A 77 15.30 -4.12 9.56
N VAL A 78 15.73 -3.76 8.35
CA VAL A 78 15.93 -4.68 7.22
C VAL A 78 17.02 -5.73 7.57
N GLU A 79 18.11 -5.28 8.18
CA GLU A 79 19.22 -6.14 8.63
C GLU A 79 18.94 -6.86 9.96
N ARG A 80 17.74 -6.69 10.54
CA ARG A 80 17.29 -7.29 11.81
C ARG A 80 18.15 -6.93 13.03
N ARG A 81 18.89 -5.82 12.93
CA ARG A 81 19.72 -5.29 14.03
C ARG A 81 18.93 -4.36 14.96
N GLU A 82 17.70 -4.01 14.59
CA GLU A 82 16.85 -3.13 15.39
C GLU A 82 16.49 -3.78 16.72
N ALA A 83 16.75 -3.07 17.80
CA ALA A 83 16.44 -3.54 19.15
C ALA A 83 14.97 -3.27 19.53
N ASP A 84 14.36 -2.21 18.97
CA ASP A 84 12.96 -1.89 19.25
C ASP A 84 12.02 -2.85 18.51
N THR A 85 11.43 -3.76 19.28
CA THR A 85 10.48 -4.76 18.78
C THR A 85 9.25 -4.14 18.10
N ARG A 86 8.84 -2.93 18.50
CA ARG A 86 7.71 -2.23 17.86
C ARG A 86 8.04 -1.85 16.43
N LYS A 87 9.26 -1.39 16.16
CA LYS A 87 9.70 -1.09 14.80
C LYS A 87 9.77 -2.34 13.93
N LEU A 88 10.27 -3.45 14.48
CA LEU A 88 10.29 -4.74 13.77
C LEU A 88 8.86 -5.21 13.43
N ARG A 89 7.92 -5.14 14.39
CA ARG A 89 6.50 -5.48 14.14
C ARG A 89 5.86 -4.58 13.09
N SER A 90 6.14 -3.28 13.15
CA SER A 90 5.64 -2.33 12.16
C SER A 90 6.19 -2.65 10.76
N TYR A 91 7.46 -3.00 10.67
CA TYR A 91 8.08 -3.42 9.40
C TYR A 91 7.47 -4.72 8.88
N LEU A 92 7.28 -5.72 9.75
CA LEU A 92 6.60 -6.97 9.39
C LEU A 92 5.19 -6.70 8.83
N THR A 93 4.43 -5.80 9.49
CA THR A 93 3.09 -5.39 9.02
C THR A 93 3.16 -4.80 7.61
N VAL A 94 4.13 -3.93 7.33
CA VAL A 94 4.33 -3.38 5.99
C VAL A 94 4.73 -4.45 4.99
N LEU A 95 5.61 -5.40 5.34
CA LEU A 95 5.98 -6.50 4.45
C LEU A 95 4.78 -7.37 4.05
N PHE A 96 3.88 -7.66 4.97
CA PHE A 96 2.64 -8.35 4.65
C PHE A 96 1.71 -7.54 3.73
N HIS A 97 1.63 -6.22 3.95
CA HIS A 97 0.89 -5.32 3.08
C HIS A 97 1.45 -5.34 1.64
N GLU A 98 2.77 -5.18 1.51
CA GLU A 98 3.45 -5.18 0.20
C GLU A 98 3.39 -6.56 -0.48
N TYR A 99 3.34 -7.65 0.29
CA TYR A 99 3.12 -9.00 -0.26
C TYR A 99 1.82 -9.08 -1.08
N VAL A 100 0.74 -8.48 -0.58
CA VAL A 100 -0.55 -8.45 -1.31
C VAL A 100 -0.39 -7.75 -2.67
N HIS A 101 0.28 -6.61 -2.71
CA HIS A 101 0.53 -5.89 -3.95
C HIS A 101 1.37 -6.70 -4.94
N ILE A 102 2.41 -7.39 -4.45
CA ILE A 102 3.28 -8.26 -5.26
C ILE A 102 2.48 -9.44 -5.82
N GLU A 103 1.71 -10.12 -4.98
CA GLU A 103 0.88 -11.24 -5.39
C GLU A 103 -0.15 -10.83 -6.44
N ARG A 104 -0.84 -9.71 -6.21
CA ARG A 104 -1.84 -9.16 -7.14
C ARG A 104 -1.21 -8.78 -8.48
N ARG A 105 -0.04 -8.13 -8.44
CA ARG A 105 0.72 -7.80 -9.64
C ARG A 105 1.08 -9.05 -10.43
N ASN A 106 1.56 -10.11 -9.78
CA ASN A 106 1.95 -11.34 -10.44
C ASN A 106 0.78 -12.14 -11.03
N LYS A 107 -0.45 -11.91 -10.54
CA LYS A 107 -1.67 -12.44 -11.15
C LYS A 107 -2.10 -11.65 -12.41
N THR A 108 -1.46 -10.53 -12.71
CA THR A 108 -1.77 -9.69 -13.87
C THR A 108 -1.00 -10.17 -15.09
N ILE A 109 -1.72 -10.62 -16.12
CA ILE A 109 -1.12 -11.24 -17.33
C ILE A 109 -0.30 -10.23 -18.13
N ILE A 110 -0.78 -8.98 -18.26
CA ILE A 110 -0.13 -7.94 -19.07
C ILE A 110 0.92 -7.22 -18.21
N PRO A 111 2.21 -7.26 -18.59
CA PRO A 111 3.26 -6.52 -17.88
C PRO A 111 2.96 -5.01 -17.80
N GLY A 112 3.10 -4.43 -16.60
CA GLY A 112 2.84 -3.00 -16.37
C GLY A 112 1.37 -2.61 -16.25
N TRP A 113 0.43 -3.53 -16.52
CA TRP A 113 -1.01 -3.23 -16.44
C TRP A 113 -1.49 -2.95 -15.02
N PHE A 114 -0.89 -3.62 -14.03
CA PHE A 114 -1.16 -3.37 -12.62
C PHE A 114 -0.75 -1.93 -12.26
N GLU A 115 0.48 -1.54 -12.57
CA GLU A 115 1.00 -0.21 -12.31
C GLU A 115 0.20 0.87 -13.06
N PHE A 116 -0.13 0.62 -14.34
CA PHE A 116 -0.96 1.52 -15.13
C PHE A 116 -2.32 1.77 -14.46
N LYS A 117 -3.04 0.71 -14.08
CA LYS A 117 -4.32 0.83 -13.38
C LYS A 117 -4.18 1.54 -12.03
N TYR A 118 -3.10 1.27 -11.29
CA TYR A 118 -2.85 1.85 -9.99
C TYR A 118 -2.66 3.37 -10.05
N ILE A 119 -2.00 3.90 -11.09
CA ILE A 119 -1.80 5.34 -11.28
C ILE A 119 -2.87 6.02 -12.14
N THR A 120 -3.88 5.29 -12.62
CA THR A 120 -5.05 5.88 -13.28
C THR A 120 -5.89 6.65 -12.25
N PRO A 121 -6.40 7.87 -12.55
CA PRO A 121 -6.41 8.56 -13.84
C PRO A 121 -5.16 9.40 -14.16
N GLN A 122 -4.22 9.59 -13.23
CA GLN A 122 -3.09 10.53 -13.38
C GLN A 122 -2.22 10.24 -14.60
N VAL A 123 -2.15 8.99 -15.05
CA VAL A 123 -1.39 8.60 -16.24
C VAL A 123 -1.88 9.32 -17.51
N TYR A 124 -3.16 9.70 -17.57
CA TYR A 124 -3.70 10.43 -18.74
C TYR A 124 -3.09 11.81 -18.94
N ALA A 125 -2.53 12.41 -17.89
CA ALA A 125 -1.80 13.67 -18.02
C ALA A 125 -0.58 13.57 -18.96
N ILE A 126 0.02 12.39 -19.09
CA ILE A 126 1.12 12.14 -20.04
C ILE A 126 0.64 12.38 -21.47
N PHE A 127 -0.56 11.92 -21.83
CA PHE A 127 -1.13 12.15 -23.15
C PHE A 127 -1.43 13.61 -23.38
N GLY A 128 -1.89 14.34 -22.35
CA GLY A 128 -2.05 15.80 -22.40
C GLY A 128 -0.72 16.52 -22.66
N LEU A 129 0.34 16.11 -21.99
CA LEU A 129 1.68 16.67 -22.20
C LEU A 129 2.20 16.38 -23.61
N VAL A 130 2.09 15.15 -24.10
CA VAL A 130 2.47 14.79 -25.47
C VAL A 130 1.67 15.59 -26.47
N SER A 131 0.36 15.73 -26.28
CA SER A 131 -0.51 16.53 -27.13
C SER A 131 -0.02 17.99 -27.20
N LEU A 132 0.30 18.59 -26.05
CA LEU A 132 0.82 19.96 -25.99
C LEU A 132 2.16 20.10 -26.74
N LEU A 133 3.07 19.14 -26.59
CA LEU A 133 4.36 19.13 -27.28
C LEU A 133 4.23 18.99 -28.81
N LEU A 134 3.16 18.37 -29.29
CA LEU A 134 2.88 18.20 -30.71
C LEU A 134 2.12 19.38 -31.34
N THR A 135 1.69 20.36 -30.56
CA THR A 135 0.98 21.55 -31.05
C THR A 135 1.69 22.30 -32.17
N PRO A 136 3.04 22.43 -32.19
CA PRO A 136 3.76 23.05 -33.32
C PRO A 136 3.56 22.32 -34.65
N LEU A 137 3.23 21.04 -34.64
CA LEU A 137 2.96 20.25 -35.85
C LEU A 137 1.54 20.46 -36.37
N SER A 138 0.56 20.64 -35.48
CA SER A 138 -0.82 20.96 -35.82
C SER A 138 -1.56 21.52 -34.59
N PRO A 139 -2.30 22.64 -34.76
CA PRO A 139 -3.13 23.22 -33.69
C PRO A 139 -4.18 22.28 -33.11
N TRP A 140 -4.59 21.25 -33.85
CA TRP A 140 -5.55 20.25 -33.36
C TRP A 140 -5.07 19.49 -32.15
N PHE A 141 -3.74 19.38 -31.92
CA PHE A 141 -3.20 18.77 -30.71
C PHE A 141 -3.55 19.53 -29.43
N LEU A 142 -3.92 20.83 -29.49
CA LEU A 142 -4.44 21.57 -28.33
C LEU A 142 -5.69 20.93 -27.73
N ALA A 143 -6.49 20.21 -28.52
CA ALA A 143 -7.67 19.50 -28.02
C ALA A 143 -7.35 18.44 -26.96
N GLY A 144 -6.12 17.94 -26.92
CA GLY A 144 -5.66 17.00 -25.87
C GLY A 144 -5.20 17.69 -24.58
N SER A 145 -4.99 18.99 -24.56
CA SER A 145 -4.49 19.71 -23.38
C SER A 145 -5.37 19.58 -22.12
N PRO A 146 -6.71 19.43 -22.19
CA PRO A 146 -7.52 19.17 -21.00
C PRO A 146 -7.14 17.90 -20.23
N LEU A 147 -6.48 16.94 -20.87
CA LEU A 147 -5.96 15.74 -20.20
C LEU A 147 -4.88 16.06 -19.15
N LEU A 148 -4.25 17.23 -19.22
CA LEU A 148 -3.34 17.70 -18.15
C LEU A 148 -4.06 17.83 -16.80
N LEU A 149 -5.36 18.08 -16.80
CA LEU A 149 -6.17 18.09 -15.57
C LEU A 149 -6.22 16.73 -14.87
N ALA A 150 -5.84 15.65 -15.55
CA ALA A 150 -5.72 14.32 -14.94
C ALA A 150 -4.64 14.26 -13.86
N VAL A 151 -3.69 15.20 -13.85
CA VAL A 151 -2.69 15.34 -12.77
C VAL A 151 -3.34 15.67 -11.42
N LEU A 152 -4.54 16.25 -11.42
CA LEU A 152 -5.25 16.56 -10.19
C LEU A 152 -5.58 15.30 -9.38
N PRO A 153 -5.84 15.44 -8.08
CA PRO A 153 -6.14 14.31 -7.20
C PRO A 153 -7.56 13.77 -7.38
N TRP A 154 -7.79 13.12 -8.53
CA TRP A 154 -9.05 12.42 -8.81
C TRP A 154 -9.16 11.12 -8.01
N ALA A 155 -10.39 10.74 -7.70
CA ALA A 155 -10.67 9.44 -7.11
C ALA A 155 -10.18 8.29 -8.02
N SER A 156 -9.47 7.33 -7.43
CA SER A 156 -8.94 6.17 -8.14
C SER A 156 -9.53 4.88 -7.56
N LYS A 157 -10.52 4.32 -8.26
CA LYS A 157 -11.19 3.08 -7.86
C LYS A 157 -10.20 1.93 -7.70
N HIS A 158 -9.34 1.71 -8.69
CA HIS A 158 -8.39 0.59 -8.66
C HIS A 158 -7.37 0.73 -7.53
N ARG A 159 -6.77 1.93 -7.35
CA ARG A 159 -5.87 2.17 -6.23
C ARG A 159 -6.57 1.93 -4.90
N THR A 160 -7.78 2.45 -4.72
CA THR A 160 -8.58 2.24 -3.51
C THR A 160 -8.82 0.77 -3.25
N GLU A 161 -9.17 -0.03 -4.26
CA GLU A 161 -9.44 -1.46 -4.13
C GLU A 161 -8.17 -2.27 -3.78
N GLU A 162 -7.02 -1.92 -4.34
CA GLU A 162 -5.75 -2.58 -4.02
C GLU A 162 -5.27 -2.20 -2.61
N GLU A 163 -5.37 -0.92 -2.24
CA GLU A 163 -5.02 -0.48 -0.88
C GLU A 163 -5.96 -1.05 0.19
N MET A 164 -7.26 -1.20 -0.08
CA MET A 164 -8.17 -1.86 0.87
C MET A 164 -7.68 -3.26 1.25
N LYS A 165 -7.16 -4.03 0.28
CA LYS A 165 -6.62 -5.38 0.54
C LYS A 165 -5.33 -5.32 1.36
N GLY A 166 -4.44 -4.38 1.08
CA GLY A 166 -3.26 -4.13 1.90
C GLY A 166 -3.62 -3.74 3.33
N TYR A 167 -4.57 -2.82 3.51
CA TYR A 167 -5.00 -2.39 4.85
C TYR A 167 -5.80 -3.44 5.61
N SER A 168 -6.48 -4.36 4.94
CA SER A 168 -7.08 -5.52 5.62
C SER A 168 -6.02 -6.40 6.29
N VAL A 169 -4.87 -6.57 5.66
CA VAL A 169 -3.71 -7.24 6.28
C VAL A 169 -3.22 -6.45 7.50
N ASN A 170 -3.17 -5.13 7.41
CA ASN A 170 -2.77 -4.30 8.56
C ASN A 170 -3.72 -4.49 9.75
N VAL A 171 -5.04 -4.62 9.52
CA VAL A 171 -6.01 -4.93 10.60
C VAL A 171 -5.67 -6.27 11.27
N VAL A 172 -5.38 -7.31 10.49
CA VAL A 172 -4.96 -8.61 11.03
C VAL A 172 -3.65 -8.51 11.82
N CYS A 173 -2.67 -7.79 11.28
CA CYS A 173 -1.38 -7.59 11.96
C CYS A 173 -1.53 -6.80 13.26
N LEU A 174 -2.40 -5.79 13.32
CA LEU A 174 -2.66 -5.08 14.57
C LEU A 174 -3.12 -6.03 15.68
N HIS A 175 -3.92 -7.02 15.34
CA HIS A 175 -4.40 -8.01 16.31
C HIS A 175 -3.30 -9.03 16.65
N TYR A 176 -2.76 -9.74 15.66
CA TYR A 176 -1.90 -10.91 15.89
C TYR A 176 -0.42 -10.56 16.06
N VAL A 177 0.06 -9.47 15.49
CA VAL A 177 1.48 -9.05 15.58
C VAL A 177 1.68 -8.06 16.72
N HIS A 178 0.75 -7.11 16.87
CA HIS A 178 0.87 -6.04 17.88
C HIS A 178 0.07 -6.31 19.16
N GLY A 179 -0.82 -7.32 19.18
CA GLY A 179 -1.67 -7.62 20.33
C GLY A 179 -2.71 -6.54 20.63
N LEU A 180 -3.08 -5.73 19.64
CA LEU A 180 -4.04 -4.64 19.81
C LEU A 180 -5.47 -5.12 19.53
N PRO A 181 -6.48 -4.64 20.28
CA PRO A 181 -7.85 -4.97 19.98
C PRO A 181 -8.27 -4.36 18.63
N THR A 182 -8.91 -5.15 17.79
CA THR A 182 -9.56 -4.65 16.58
C THR A 182 -10.86 -3.95 16.96
N ASN A 183 -10.96 -2.68 16.74
CA ASN A 183 -12.15 -1.89 17.03
C ASN A 183 -12.39 -0.81 15.97
N LYS A 184 -13.52 -0.10 16.10
CA LYS A 184 -13.93 0.97 15.18
C LYS A 184 -12.92 2.13 15.08
N ILE A 185 -12.15 2.40 16.14
CA ILE A 185 -11.15 3.48 16.17
C ILE A 185 -10.02 3.18 15.18
N ILE A 186 -9.60 1.91 15.08
CA ILE A 186 -8.55 1.47 14.15
C ILE A 186 -9.02 1.62 12.70
N THR A 187 -10.26 1.23 12.40
CA THR A 187 -10.81 1.39 11.06
C THR A 187 -10.93 2.86 10.66
N GLN A 188 -11.31 3.74 11.57
CA GLN A 188 -11.33 5.20 11.34
C GLN A 188 -9.94 5.76 11.03
N GLY A 189 -8.90 5.26 11.71
CA GLY A 189 -7.51 5.64 11.41
C GLY A 189 -7.12 5.32 9.96
N PHE A 190 -7.49 4.15 9.46
CA PHE A 190 -7.24 3.77 8.07
C PHE A 190 -8.08 4.58 7.08
N GLU A 191 -9.34 4.91 7.40
CA GLU A 191 -10.18 5.77 6.56
C GLU A 191 -9.49 7.11 6.27
N ASN A 192 -8.89 7.74 7.29
CA ASN A 192 -8.17 9.01 7.14
C ASN A 192 -6.98 8.90 6.18
N ILE A 193 -6.35 7.73 6.08
CA ILE A 193 -5.26 7.49 5.12
C ILE A 193 -5.79 7.54 3.68
N PHE A 194 -6.94 6.92 3.41
CA PHE A 194 -7.58 6.95 2.08
C PHE A 194 -8.00 8.36 1.66
N GLU A 195 -8.32 9.22 2.62
CA GLU A 195 -8.74 10.61 2.39
C GLU A 195 -7.55 11.59 2.36
N GLY A 196 -6.35 11.15 2.74
CA GLY A 196 -5.20 12.03 2.96
C GLY A 196 -4.33 12.25 1.72
N PRO A 197 -3.44 13.27 1.79
CA PRO A 197 -2.52 13.59 0.70
C PRO A 197 -1.44 12.52 0.49
N SER A 198 -1.15 11.69 1.49
CA SER A 198 -0.12 10.64 1.42
C SER A 198 -0.38 9.65 0.30
N TYR A 199 -1.66 9.37 0.01
CA TYR A 199 -2.09 8.53 -1.09
C TYR A 199 -2.75 9.30 -2.22
N TYR A 200 -2.45 10.60 -2.32
CA TYR A 200 -2.95 11.46 -3.37
C TYR A 200 -4.49 11.46 -3.45
N TRP A 201 -5.13 11.50 -2.26
CA TRP A 201 -6.59 11.54 -2.10
C TRP A 201 -7.33 10.49 -2.94
N MET A 202 -6.96 9.22 -2.82
CA MET A 202 -7.46 8.15 -3.68
C MET A 202 -8.99 7.94 -3.67
N VAL A 203 -9.69 8.41 -2.64
CA VAL A 203 -11.17 8.44 -2.60
C VAL A 203 -11.76 9.81 -3.00
N GLY A 204 -10.93 10.73 -3.47
CA GLY A 204 -11.30 12.06 -3.95
C GLY A 204 -10.84 13.19 -3.03
N HIS A 205 -10.33 14.25 -3.68
CA HIS A 205 -9.91 15.48 -3.00
C HIS A 205 -11.12 16.21 -2.37
N PRO A 206 -10.95 16.95 -1.25
CA PRO A 206 -12.02 17.74 -0.66
C PRO A 206 -12.80 18.63 -1.63
N LEU A 207 -12.16 19.19 -2.67
CA LEU A 207 -12.80 20.00 -3.71
C LEU A 207 -13.68 19.18 -4.67
N THR A 208 -13.35 17.91 -4.92
CA THR A 208 -14.12 17.00 -5.77
C THR A 208 -15.07 16.10 -4.97
N ARG A 209 -15.12 16.31 -3.67
CA ARG A 209 -15.76 15.48 -2.63
C ARG A 209 -17.23 15.14 -2.87
N LYS A 210 -18.00 16.09 -3.42
CA LYS A 210 -19.47 15.93 -3.55
C LYS A 210 -19.87 14.85 -4.57
N VAL A 211 -19.04 14.58 -5.58
CA VAL A 211 -19.40 13.72 -6.71
C VAL A 211 -18.99 12.25 -6.54
N PHE A 212 -17.82 11.97 -5.96
CA PHE A 212 -17.25 10.61 -5.99
C PHE A 212 -16.98 9.97 -4.62
N ARG A 213 -16.84 10.78 -3.56
CA ARG A 213 -16.37 10.33 -2.25
C ARG A 213 -17.29 9.32 -1.56
N GLY A 214 -18.58 9.54 -1.59
CA GLY A 214 -19.53 8.78 -0.76
C GLY A 214 -19.47 7.28 -1.01
N ARG A 215 -19.50 6.86 -2.27
CA ARG A 215 -19.54 5.42 -2.63
C ARG A 215 -18.23 4.69 -2.32
N LEU A 216 -17.09 5.28 -2.67
CA LEU A 216 -15.79 4.64 -2.42
C LEU A 216 -15.48 4.57 -0.92
N LEU A 217 -15.76 5.62 -0.16
CA LEU A 217 -15.54 5.64 1.27
C LEU A 217 -16.46 4.64 2.00
N THR A 218 -17.72 4.55 1.61
CA THR A 218 -18.64 3.55 2.14
C THR A 218 -18.12 2.13 1.88
N LYS A 219 -17.63 1.87 0.67
CA LYS A 219 -17.02 0.58 0.32
C LYS A 219 -15.78 0.28 1.18
N VAL A 220 -14.91 1.26 1.40
CA VAL A 220 -13.74 1.12 2.29
C VAL A 220 -14.17 0.77 3.71
N ARG A 221 -15.14 1.50 4.26
CA ARG A 221 -15.66 1.25 5.61
C ARG A 221 -16.26 -0.13 5.77
N GLN A 222 -17.10 -0.53 4.84
CA GLN A 222 -17.73 -1.86 4.86
C GLN A 222 -16.66 -2.96 4.79
N TYR A 223 -15.71 -2.85 3.86
CA TYR A 223 -14.66 -3.85 3.69
C TYR A 223 -13.74 -3.99 4.91
N LEU A 224 -13.32 -2.87 5.52
CA LEU A 224 -12.51 -2.90 6.73
C LEU A 224 -13.30 -3.45 7.92
N HIS A 225 -14.61 -3.16 7.99
CA HIS A 225 -15.48 -3.74 9.01
C HIS A 225 -15.61 -5.25 8.86
N GLU A 226 -15.86 -5.76 7.65
CA GLU A 226 -15.88 -7.20 7.34
C GLU A 226 -14.57 -7.87 7.73
N CYS A 227 -13.44 -7.20 7.51
CA CYS A 227 -12.14 -7.70 7.92
C CYS A 227 -12.01 -7.80 9.46
N VAL A 228 -12.48 -6.80 10.20
CA VAL A 228 -12.52 -6.84 11.68
C VAL A 228 -13.37 -8.01 12.17
N VAL A 229 -14.54 -8.21 11.58
CA VAL A 229 -15.44 -9.33 11.92
C VAL A 229 -14.74 -10.66 11.64
N SER A 230 -14.10 -10.81 10.48
CA SER A 230 -13.40 -12.05 10.11
C SER A 230 -12.25 -12.40 11.07
N VAL A 231 -11.56 -11.40 11.61
CA VAL A 231 -10.51 -11.59 12.63
C VAL A 231 -11.11 -12.06 13.96
N VAL A 232 -12.20 -11.43 14.37
CA VAL A 232 -12.91 -11.78 15.64
C VAL A 232 -13.49 -13.19 15.56
N ASP A 233 -14.11 -13.54 14.45
CA ASP A 233 -14.79 -14.84 14.25
C ASP A 233 -13.81 -15.97 13.85
N LYS A 234 -12.51 -15.65 13.74
CA LYS A 234 -11.45 -16.58 13.31
C LYS A 234 -11.71 -17.22 11.94
N GLN A 235 -12.43 -16.51 11.07
CA GLN A 235 -12.71 -16.91 9.68
C GLN A 235 -11.92 -16.01 8.73
N PRO A 236 -10.65 -16.36 8.40
CA PRO A 236 -9.80 -15.49 7.61
C PRO A 236 -10.33 -15.35 6.17
N MET A 237 -10.37 -14.13 5.67
CA MET A 237 -10.60 -13.88 4.25
C MET A 237 -9.51 -14.56 3.42
N GLU A 238 -9.86 -15.09 2.24
CA GLU A 238 -8.96 -15.90 1.40
C GLU A 238 -7.57 -15.26 1.17
N HIS A 239 -7.53 -13.98 0.86
CA HIS A 239 -6.28 -13.27 0.60
C HIS A 239 -5.40 -13.04 1.85
N LEU A 240 -5.90 -13.38 3.06
CA LEU A 240 -5.17 -13.26 4.33
C LEU A 240 -4.53 -14.58 4.77
N HIS A 241 -4.80 -15.70 4.10
CA HIS A 241 -4.28 -17.01 4.49
C HIS A 241 -2.75 -17.05 4.60
N HIS A 242 -2.03 -16.30 3.75
CA HIS A 242 -0.57 -16.24 3.82
C HIS A 242 -0.08 -15.63 5.14
N VAL A 243 -0.77 -14.62 5.66
CA VAL A 243 -0.44 -13.99 6.96
C VAL A 243 -0.56 -15.01 8.07
N TYR A 244 -1.73 -15.66 8.18
CA TYR A 244 -1.98 -16.65 9.21
C TYR A 244 -0.98 -17.81 9.16
N ARG A 245 -0.69 -18.33 7.97
CA ARG A 245 0.28 -19.40 7.76
C ARG A 245 1.69 -18.99 8.21
N THR A 246 2.13 -17.78 7.86
CA THR A 246 3.45 -17.29 8.24
C THR A 246 3.55 -17.08 9.74
N LEU A 247 2.53 -16.48 10.36
CA LEU A 247 2.50 -16.25 11.81
C LEU A 247 2.46 -17.56 12.60
N SER A 248 1.72 -18.57 12.13
CA SER A 248 1.68 -19.89 12.73
C SER A 248 3.03 -20.62 12.70
N LYS A 249 3.85 -20.41 11.66
CA LYS A 249 5.19 -20.98 11.55
C LYS A 249 6.25 -20.21 12.34
N ALA A 250 5.98 -18.96 12.67
CA ALA A 250 6.91 -18.10 13.40
C ALA A 250 6.84 -18.33 14.92
N LYS A 251 5.69 -18.73 15.43
CA LYS A 251 5.48 -19.17 16.83
C LYS A 251 6.09 -20.54 17.06
#